data_d515351282148c814845590941bd3bd5
#
_entry.id   d515351282148c814845590941bd3bd5
#
_cell.length_a   1.000
_cell.length_b   1.000
_cell.length_c   1.000
_cell.angle_alpha   90.00
_cell.angle_beta   90.00
_cell.angle_gamma   90.00
#
_symmetry.space_group_name_H-M   'P 1'
#
loop_
_entity.id
_entity.type
_entity.pdbx_description
1 polymer ?
#
loop_
_entity_poly.entity_id
_entity_poly.type
_entity_poly.pdbx_seq_one_letter_code
_entity_poly.pdbx_strand_id
1 'polypeptide(L)'
;MTVIRSWLYVPGDRPDRIAKALAGPADAVIVDLEDAVSVAAKEDARRTVLKTLAEGAEFFVRVNAPATPAGEADVAALAAASDKPLGVRVPKAEDPAELRRVADALGVPVYPILESALGVENALALATAHPLVAGISLGEADLAADLRATGADALTWPRSRIVVAARAAGLPNPVQSVWTAVRDLDGLRVSTEAGRRAGFFGRSVIHPAQIPVVHEVCAPDPAETAWARELLGRLESSGEAAWIDDHGQFVDAAIVARARWVLALAESGEKHVADPANSGPAPENDVTVAT
;
A
#
# COMPACT_ATOMS: atom_id res chain seq x y z
N MET A 1 14.22 -1.05 -6.78
CA MET A 1 12.80 -0.64 -6.61
C MET A 1 12.53 -0.62 -5.11
N THR A 2 12.18 0.51 -4.52
CA THR A 2 11.90 0.57 -3.09
C THR A 2 10.62 -0.20 -2.80
N VAL A 3 10.68 -1.18 -1.90
CA VAL A 3 9.53 -1.99 -1.51
C VAL A 3 8.84 -1.30 -0.33
N ILE A 4 7.59 -0.91 -0.49
CA ILE A 4 6.79 -0.22 0.54
C ILE A 4 5.98 -1.26 1.31
N ARG A 5 6.30 -1.43 2.61
CA ARG A 5 5.61 -2.36 3.52
C ARG A 5 4.45 -1.68 4.23
N SER A 6 4.66 -0.44 4.69
CA SER A 6 3.67 0.30 5.47
C SER A 6 3.26 1.59 4.76
N TRP A 7 1.94 1.81 4.69
CA TRP A 7 1.30 2.97 4.09
C TRP A 7 0.48 3.68 5.18
N LEU A 8 1.06 4.69 5.84
CA LEU A 8 0.42 5.37 6.96
C LEU A 8 -0.52 6.47 6.49
N TYR A 9 -1.81 6.33 6.80
CA TYR A 9 -2.80 7.39 6.60
C TYR A 9 -2.75 8.44 7.70
N VAL A 10 -2.79 9.71 7.29
CA VAL A 10 -2.91 10.86 8.18
C VAL A 10 -3.93 11.86 7.65
N PRO A 11 -4.81 12.45 8.49
CA PRO A 11 -5.78 13.45 8.05
C PRO A 11 -5.10 14.71 7.50
N GLY A 12 -5.57 15.20 6.35
CA GLY A 12 -5.01 16.38 5.67
C GLY A 12 -5.25 17.69 6.38
N ASP A 13 -6.24 17.76 7.29
CA ASP A 13 -6.51 18.90 8.15
C ASP A 13 -5.67 18.95 9.43
N ARG A 14 -4.69 18.04 9.57
CA ARG A 14 -3.85 17.91 10.77
C ARG A 14 -2.36 18.06 10.43
N PRO A 15 -1.86 19.28 10.18
CA PRO A 15 -0.47 19.54 9.82
C PRO A 15 0.53 19.01 10.87
N ASP A 16 0.15 19.05 12.16
CA ASP A 16 0.93 18.48 13.26
C ASP A 16 1.15 16.96 13.12
N ARG A 17 0.12 16.23 12.65
CA ARG A 17 0.21 14.79 12.42
C ARG A 17 0.95 14.48 11.13
N ILE A 18 0.77 15.28 10.08
CA ILE A 18 1.52 15.14 8.83
C ILE A 18 3.02 15.23 9.11
N ALA A 19 3.46 16.28 9.81
CA ALA A 19 4.88 16.47 10.16
C ALA A 19 5.44 15.28 10.97
N LYS A 20 4.66 14.78 11.96
CA LYS A 20 5.07 13.60 12.75
C LYS A 20 5.13 12.32 11.92
N ALA A 21 4.21 12.12 10.98
CA ALA A 21 4.19 10.94 10.13
C ALA A 21 5.39 10.93 9.16
N LEU A 22 5.70 12.08 8.56
CA LEU A 22 6.83 12.24 7.65
C LEU A 22 8.19 12.04 8.35
N ALA A 23 8.29 12.37 9.64
CA ALA A 23 9.47 12.11 10.46
C ALA A 23 9.47 10.69 11.08
N GLY A 24 8.42 9.90 10.84
CA GLY A 24 8.22 8.60 11.47
C GLY A 24 8.76 7.43 10.63
N PRO A 25 8.60 6.19 11.12
CA PRO A 25 9.17 4.99 10.51
C PRO A 25 8.31 4.37 9.40
N ALA A 26 7.25 5.03 8.92
CA ALA A 26 6.43 4.52 7.83
C ALA A 26 7.21 4.56 6.51
N ASP A 27 7.13 3.50 5.71
CA ASP A 27 7.78 3.49 4.39
C ASP A 27 7.10 4.47 3.41
N ALA A 28 5.79 4.73 3.59
CA ALA A 28 5.03 5.73 2.84
C ALA A 28 3.99 6.42 3.75
N VAL A 29 3.83 7.72 3.56
CA VAL A 29 2.77 8.51 4.20
C VAL A 29 1.72 8.86 3.16
N ILE A 30 0.44 8.68 3.50
CA ILE A 30 -0.72 9.08 2.69
C ILE A 30 -1.44 10.21 3.43
N VAL A 31 -1.40 11.41 2.89
CA VAL A 31 -2.21 12.51 3.40
C VAL A 31 -3.62 12.39 2.83
N ASP A 32 -4.57 12.24 3.72
CA ASP A 32 -5.96 11.92 3.37
C ASP A 32 -6.82 13.18 3.26
N LEU A 33 -7.50 13.34 2.13
CA LEU A 33 -8.50 14.38 1.88
C LEU A 33 -9.94 13.83 1.94
N GLU A 34 -10.11 12.50 2.07
CA GLU A 34 -11.41 11.84 2.01
C GLU A 34 -11.99 11.60 3.42
N ASP A 35 -12.16 10.36 3.83
CA ASP A 35 -12.94 9.95 5.00
C ASP A 35 -12.41 10.48 6.33
N ALA A 36 -11.10 10.68 6.45
CA ALA A 36 -10.51 11.21 7.68
C ALA A 36 -10.71 12.73 7.87
N VAL A 37 -11.33 13.41 6.88
CA VAL A 37 -11.54 14.86 6.88
C VAL A 37 -13.03 15.18 6.76
N SER A 38 -13.57 15.96 7.68
CA SER A 38 -14.96 16.37 7.61
C SER A 38 -15.24 17.24 6.38
N VAL A 39 -16.50 17.25 5.91
CA VAL A 39 -16.89 18.04 4.72
C VAL A 39 -16.50 19.51 4.86
N ALA A 40 -16.68 20.09 6.04
CA ALA A 40 -16.36 21.52 6.30
C ALA A 40 -14.84 21.79 6.28
N ALA A 41 -13.99 20.78 6.55
CA ALA A 41 -12.54 20.93 6.61
C ALA A 41 -11.82 20.58 5.29
N LYS A 42 -12.51 20.07 4.27
CA LYS A 42 -11.88 19.59 3.03
C LYS A 42 -11.07 20.65 2.29
N GLU A 43 -11.54 21.89 2.27
CA GLU A 43 -10.80 22.99 1.63
C GLU A 43 -9.54 23.34 2.41
N ASP A 44 -9.59 23.36 3.75
CA ASP A 44 -8.43 23.60 4.60
C ASP A 44 -7.41 22.49 4.49
N ALA A 45 -7.86 21.23 4.45
CA ALA A 45 -7.02 20.07 4.22
C ALA A 45 -6.30 20.15 2.86
N ARG A 46 -7.00 20.52 1.79
CA ARG A 46 -6.42 20.72 0.46
C ARG A 46 -5.34 21.81 0.48
N ARG A 47 -5.61 22.96 1.12
CA ARG A 47 -4.60 24.01 1.28
C ARG A 47 -3.37 23.54 2.05
N THR A 48 -3.59 22.75 3.11
CA THR A 48 -2.50 22.16 3.90
C THR A 48 -1.64 21.23 3.03
N VAL A 49 -2.25 20.35 2.23
CA VAL A 49 -1.54 19.45 1.30
C VAL A 49 -0.69 20.26 0.33
N LEU A 50 -1.27 21.25 -0.36
CA LEU A 50 -0.55 22.06 -1.34
C LEU A 50 0.62 22.83 -0.70
N LYS A 51 0.42 23.38 0.48
CA LYS A 51 1.47 24.06 1.23
C LYS A 51 2.61 23.09 1.58
N THR A 52 2.29 21.92 2.10
CA THR A 52 3.29 20.91 2.51
C THR A 52 4.08 20.38 1.32
N LEU A 53 3.45 20.22 0.15
CA LEU A 53 4.15 19.89 -1.09
C LEU A 53 5.11 21.01 -1.50
N ALA A 54 4.67 22.27 -1.47
CA ALA A 54 5.51 23.43 -1.81
C ALA A 54 6.68 23.64 -0.84
N GLU A 55 6.63 23.08 0.36
CA GLU A 55 7.74 23.02 1.33
C GLU A 55 8.74 21.88 1.02
N GLY A 56 8.52 21.11 -0.06
CA GLY A 56 9.40 20.04 -0.52
C GLY A 56 9.19 18.69 0.17
N ALA A 57 8.08 18.49 0.86
CA ALA A 57 7.77 17.21 1.49
C ALA A 57 7.30 16.16 0.46
N GLU A 58 7.73 14.93 0.64
CA GLU A 58 7.41 13.78 -0.22
C GLU A 58 6.38 12.87 0.45
N PHE A 59 5.20 12.77 -0.13
CA PHE A 59 4.12 11.90 0.37
C PHE A 59 3.11 11.59 -0.75
N PHE A 60 2.23 10.61 -0.47
CA PHE A 60 1.08 10.28 -1.31
C PHE A 60 -0.16 11.05 -0.82
N VAL A 61 -1.12 11.27 -1.72
CA VAL A 61 -2.40 11.91 -1.36
C VAL A 61 -3.55 10.96 -1.68
N ARG A 62 -4.48 10.77 -0.75
CA ARG A 62 -5.79 10.20 -1.09
C ARG A 62 -6.75 11.36 -1.35
N VAL A 63 -7.20 11.49 -2.59
CA VAL A 63 -8.19 12.49 -2.99
C VAL A 63 -9.60 12.05 -2.60
N ASN A 64 -10.57 12.97 -2.65
CA ASN A 64 -11.98 12.60 -2.60
C ASN A 64 -12.38 11.86 -3.90
N ALA A 65 -13.49 11.10 -3.86
CA ALA A 65 -14.00 10.40 -5.04
C ALA A 65 -14.13 11.37 -6.23
N PRO A 66 -13.50 11.09 -7.39
CA PRO A 66 -13.35 12.04 -8.49
C PRO A 66 -14.67 12.58 -9.07
N ALA A 67 -15.73 11.77 -9.00
CA ALA A 67 -17.07 12.18 -9.45
C ALA A 67 -17.78 13.17 -8.50
N THR A 68 -17.16 13.52 -7.36
CA THR A 68 -17.74 14.48 -6.40
C THR A 68 -17.13 15.87 -6.58
N PRO A 69 -17.86 16.95 -6.20
CA PRO A 69 -17.30 18.31 -6.25
C PRO A 69 -15.98 18.46 -5.46
N ALA A 70 -15.84 17.74 -4.35
CA ALA A 70 -14.60 17.74 -3.57
C ALA A 70 -13.45 17.05 -4.34
N GLY A 71 -13.73 15.92 -4.98
CA GLY A 71 -12.74 15.20 -5.79
C GLY A 71 -12.30 15.97 -7.03
N GLU A 72 -13.25 16.59 -7.74
CA GLU A 72 -12.93 17.49 -8.86
C GLU A 72 -12.02 18.64 -8.42
N ALA A 73 -12.31 19.26 -7.26
CA ALA A 73 -11.50 20.34 -6.72
C ALA A 73 -10.11 19.84 -6.28
N ASP A 74 -9.99 18.64 -5.71
CA ASP A 74 -8.71 18.03 -5.32
C ASP A 74 -7.83 17.76 -6.56
N VAL A 75 -8.40 17.12 -7.58
CA VAL A 75 -7.70 16.82 -8.83
C VAL A 75 -7.26 18.11 -9.52
N ALA A 76 -8.12 19.12 -9.63
CA ALA A 76 -7.78 20.38 -10.24
C ALA A 76 -6.66 21.12 -9.49
N ALA A 77 -6.72 21.14 -8.16
CA ALA A 77 -5.71 21.79 -7.33
C ALA A 77 -4.34 21.09 -7.43
N LEU A 78 -4.30 19.76 -7.37
CA LEU A 78 -3.07 18.97 -7.52
C LEU A 78 -2.51 19.05 -8.95
N ALA A 79 -3.38 19.12 -9.97
CA ALA A 79 -2.96 19.30 -11.36
C ALA A 79 -2.29 20.67 -11.59
N ALA A 80 -2.76 21.72 -10.93
CA ALA A 80 -2.22 23.07 -11.02
C ALA A 80 -0.97 23.30 -10.15
N ALA A 81 -0.70 22.43 -9.16
CA ALA A 81 0.44 22.58 -8.26
C ALA A 81 1.77 22.40 -8.99
N SER A 82 2.79 23.20 -8.63
CA SER A 82 4.17 23.06 -9.16
C SER A 82 4.85 21.80 -8.64
N ASP A 83 4.66 21.53 -7.35
CA ASP A 83 5.21 20.37 -6.68
C ASP A 83 4.15 19.29 -6.59
N LYS A 84 4.52 18.08 -7.01
CA LYS A 84 3.59 16.97 -7.15
C LYS A 84 3.78 15.97 -6.01
N PRO A 85 2.70 15.29 -5.57
CA PRO A 85 2.83 14.17 -4.65
C PRO A 85 3.55 12.99 -5.33
N LEU A 86 4.11 12.08 -4.54
CA LEU A 86 4.72 10.83 -5.01
C LEU A 86 3.72 9.96 -5.80
N GLY A 87 2.44 10.12 -5.54
CA GLY A 87 1.34 9.48 -6.24
C GLY A 87 0.02 9.77 -5.55
N VAL A 88 -1.08 9.39 -6.21
CA VAL A 88 -2.44 9.67 -5.74
C VAL A 88 -3.23 8.39 -5.59
N ARG A 89 -3.85 8.20 -4.42
CA ARG A 89 -4.85 7.14 -4.20
C ARG A 89 -6.23 7.68 -4.58
N VAL A 90 -6.90 6.92 -5.45
CA VAL A 90 -8.20 7.29 -6.02
C VAL A 90 -9.27 6.36 -5.43
N PRO A 91 -10.09 6.83 -4.47
CA PRO A 91 -11.14 6.04 -3.86
C PRO A 91 -12.33 5.87 -4.83
N LYS A 92 -13.24 4.94 -4.50
CA LYS A 92 -14.47 4.66 -5.25
C LYS A 92 -14.22 4.41 -6.75
N ALA A 93 -13.08 3.79 -7.07
CA ALA A 93 -12.70 3.54 -8.45
C ALA A 93 -13.56 2.43 -9.07
N GLU A 94 -14.41 2.81 -10.03
CA GLU A 94 -15.33 1.91 -10.71
C GLU A 94 -15.23 2.02 -12.25
N ASP A 95 -14.95 3.22 -12.76
CA ASP A 95 -14.88 3.51 -14.19
C ASP A 95 -13.42 3.70 -14.66
N PRO A 96 -12.91 2.81 -15.55
CA PRO A 96 -11.58 2.97 -16.12
C PRO A 96 -11.39 4.29 -16.91
N ALA A 97 -12.46 4.84 -17.50
CA ALA A 97 -12.38 6.10 -18.24
C ALA A 97 -12.24 7.30 -17.29
N GLU A 98 -12.90 7.28 -16.14
CA GLU A 98 -12.70 8.29 -15.10
C GLU A 98 -11.27 8.22 -14.54
N LEU A 99 -10.79 7.02 -14.20
CA LEU A 99 -9.42 6.84 -13.71
C LEU A 99 -8.38 7.36 -14.71
N ARG A 100 -8.60 7.15 -16.00
CA ARG A 100 -7.74 7.67 -17.07
C ARG A 100 -7.71 9.19 -17.06
N ARG A 101 -8.89 9.85 -16.98
CA ARG A 101 -8.96 11.32 -16.91
C ARG A 101 -8.20 11.88 -15.70
N VAL A 102 -8.31 11.22 -14.55
CA VAL A 102 -7.57 11.60 -13.33
C VAL A 102 -6.06 11.45 -13.55
N ALA A 103 -5.61 10.34 -14.11
CA ALA A 103 -4.20 10.06 -14.39
C ALA A 103 -3.61 11.07 -15.39
N ASP A 104 -4.33 11.36 -16.47
CA ASP A 104 -3.94 12.35 -17.48
C ASP A 104 -3.80 13.75 -16.87
N ALA A 105 -4.75 14.15 -16.01
CA ALA A 105 -4.75 15.47 -15.36
C ALA A 105 -3.60 15.64 -14.36
N LEU A 106 -3.28 14.61 -13.60
CA LEU A 106 -2.29 14.68 -12.52
C LEU A 106 -0.86 14.45 -13.01
N GLY A 107 -0.65 13.57 -13.99
CA GLY A 107 0.67 13.20 -14.50
C GLY A 107 1.59 12.49 -13.49
N VAL A 108 1.04 11.93 -12.42
CA VAL A 108 1.73 11.19 -11.36
C VAL A 108 1.18 9.77 -11.22
N PRO A 109 1.90 8.85 -10.55
CA PRO A 109 1.39 7.51 -10.27
C PRO A 109 0.03 7.53 -9.58
N VAL A 110 -0.93 6.74 -10.07
CA VAL A 110 -2.27 6.61 -9.49
C VAL A 110 -2.50 5.18 -8.97
N TYR A 111 -3.20 5.11 -7.85
CA TYR A 111 -3.48 3.87 -7.11
C TYR A 111 -4.99 3.78 -6.84
N PRO A 112 -5.80 3.22 -7.74
CA PRO A 112 -7.23 3.06 -7.50
C PRO A 112 -7.50 2.14 -6.31
N ILE A 113 -8.50 2.53 -5.50
CA ILE A 113 -9.04 1.75 -4.40
C ILE A 113 -10.38 1.18 -4.86
N LEU A 114 -10.44 -0.16 -4.94
CA LEU A 114 -11.62 -0.91 -5.34
C LEU A 114 -12.41 -1.24 -4.07
N GLU A 115 -13.54 -0.61 -3.89
CA GLU A 115 -14.29 -0.66 -2.62
C GLU A 115 -15.81 -0.77 -2.82
N SER A 116 -16.19 -1.21 -4.03
CA SER A 116 -17.55 -1.61 -4.40
C SER A 116 -17.54 -2.89 -5.24
N ALA A 117 -18.68 -3.53 -5.36
CA ALA A 117 -18.86 -4.72 -6.22
C ALA A 117 -18.45 -4.41 -7.67
N LEU A 118 -18.88 -3.25 -8.20
CA LEU A 118 -18.55 -2.84 -9.57
C LEU A 118 -17.04 -2.59 -9.73
N GLY A 119 -16.39 -1.95 -8.76
CA GLY A 119 -14.93 -1.75 -8.77
C GLY A 119 -14.18 -3.07 -8.80
N VAL A 120 -14.61 -4.07 -8.02
CA VAL A 120 -14.01 -5.41 -8.01
C VAL A 120 -14.22 -6.15 -9.32
N GLU A 121 -15.41 -6.08 -9.93
CA GLU A 121 -15.67 -6.66 -11.24
C GLU A 121 -14.78 -6.02 -12.32
N ASN A 122 -14.56 -4.72 -12.26
CA ASN A 122 -13.72 -3.97 -13.19
C ASN A 122 -12.22 -3.99 -12.85
N ALA A 123 -11.78 -4.80 -11.89
CA ALA A 123 -10.42 -4.78 -11.36
C ALA A 123 -9.31 -4.80 -12.42
N LEU A 124 -9.40 -5.68 -13.43
CA LEU A 124 -8.40 -5.75 -14.51
C LEU A 124 -8.47 -4.51 -15.41
N ALA A 125 -9.67 -4.06 -15.76
CA ALA A 125 -9.84 -2.86 -16.58
C ALA A 125 -9.30 -1.59 -15.89
N LEU A 126 -9.50 -1.47 -14.57
CA LEU A 126 -8.93 -0.41 -13.75
C LEU A 126 -7.40 -0.52 -13.65
N ALA A 127 -6.89 -1.74 -13.43
CA ALA A 127 -5.45 -2.00 -13.34
C ALA A 127 -4.69 -1.67 -14.63
N THR A 128 -5.35 -1.74 -15.79
CA THR A 128 -4.79 -1.46 -17.11
C THR A 128 -5.29 -0.15 -17.74
N ALA A 129 -6.02 0.67 -16.97
CA ALA A 129 -6.67 1.87 -17.50
C ALA A 129 -5.68 2.90 -18.06
N HIS A 130 -4.51 3.06 -17.45
CA HIS A 130 -3.50 4.04 -17.86
C HIS A 130 -2.08 3.58 -17.47
N PRO A 131 -1.02 3.97 -18.20
CA PRO A 131 0.37 3.64 -17.86
C PRO A 131 0.83 4.14 -16.48
N LEU A 132 0.20 5.19 -15.95
CA LEU A 132 0.46 5.71 -14.59
C LEU A 132 -0.26 4.93 -13.49
N VAL A 133 -1.08 3.92 -13.77
CA VAL A 133 -1.58 3.02 -12.73
C VAL A 133 -0.41 2.21 -12.20
N ALA A 134 0.00 2.48 -10.96
CA ALA A 134 1.20 1.88 -10.35
C ALA A 134 0.88 0.77 -9.34
N GLY A 135 -0.39 0.57 -9.01
CA GLY A 135 -0.88 -0.48 -8.12
C GLY A 135 -2.38 -0.35 -7.91
N ILE A 136 -3.00 -1.38 -7.39
CA ILE A 136 -4.42 -1.39 -6.99
C ILE A 136 -4.55 -1.85 -5.55
N SER A 137 -5.61 -1.47 -4.87
CA SER A 137 -5.89 -1.91 -3.50
C SER A 137 -7.38 -2.14 -3.28
N LEU A 138 -7.73 -2.88 -2.23
CA LEU A 138 -9.09 -3.14 -1.82
C LEU A 138 -9.47 -2.24 -0.64
N GLY A 139 -10.62 -1.57 -0.69
CA GLY A 139 -11.24 -0.88 0.44
C GLY A 139 -12.25 -1.81 1.10
N GLU A 140 -11.77 -2.68 2.03
CA GLU A 140 -12.57 -3.80 2.54
C GLU A 140 -13.79 -3.37 3.36
N ALA A 141 -13.71 -2.26 4.08
CA ALA A 141 -14.83 -1.79 4.91
C ALA A 141 -16.02 -1.34 4.05
N ASP A 142 -15.73 -0.48 3.06
CA ASP A 142 -16.75 0.00 2.12
C ASP A 142 -17.29 -1.12 1.25
N LEU A 143 -16.42 -2.00 0.76
CA LEU A 143 -16.84 -3.17 -0.01
C LEU A 143 -17.76 -4.09 0.78
N ALA A 144 -17.44 -4.37 2.06
CA ALA A 144 -18.30 -5.18 2.91
C ALA A 144 -19.68 -4.53 3.11
N ALA A 145 -19.72 -3.20 3.25
CA ALA A 145 -20.97 -2.45 3.33
C ALA A 145 -21.77 -2.51 2.03
N ASP A 146 -21.12 -2.32 0.87
CA ASP A 146 -21.77 -2.43 -0.47
C ASP A 146 -22.33 -3.83 -0.71
N LEU A 147 -21.55 -4.87 -0.40
CA LEU A 147 -21.97 -6.27 -0.48
C LEU A 147 -23.01 -6.66 0.59
N ARG A 148 -23.28 -5.80 1.58
CA ARG A 148 -24.10 -6.12 2.77
C ARG A 148 -23.62 -7.37 3.50
N ALA A 149 -22.31 -7.57 3.51
CA ALA A 149 -21.66 -8.75 4.06
C ALA A 149 -21.16 -8.50 5.48
N THR A 150 -21.36 -9.48 6.37
CA THR A 150 -20.91 -9.42 7.76
C THR A 150 -19.84 -10.45 8.11
N GLY A 151 -19.65 -11.45 7.25
CA GLY A 151 -18.67 -12.52 7.44
C GLY A 151 -17.33 -12.20 6.75
N ALA A 152 -16.22 -12.51 7.43
CA ALA A 152 -14.87 -12.32 6.87
C ALA A 152 -14.64 -13.11 5.56
N ASP A 153 -15.32 -14.25 5.39
CA ASP A 153 -15.22 -15.12 4.21
C ASP A 153 -15.81 -14.47 2.95
N ALA A 154 -16.75 -13.53 3.10
CA ALA A 154 -17.36 -12.84 1.96
C ALA A 154 -16.35 -12.05 1.13
N LEU A 155 -15.24 -11.64 1.71
CA LEU A 155 -14.16 -10.90 1.03
C LEU A 155 -13.07 -11.81 0.42
N THR A 156 -13.17 -13.12 0.57
CA THR A 156 -12.15 -14.06 0.05
C THR A 156 -12.01 -13.96 -1.46
N TRP A 157 -13.15 -13.98 -2.18
CA TRP A 157 -13.12 -13.84 -3.64
C TRP A 157 -12.65 -12.45 -4.10
N PRO A 158 -13.16 -11.32 -3.58
CA PRO A 158 -12.63 -10.00 -3.92
C PRO A 158 -11.12 -9.87 -3.69
N ARG A 159 -10.59 -10.37 -2.58
CA ARG A 159 -9.15 -10.39 -2.30
C ARG A 159 -8.38 -11.16 -3.37
N SER A 160 -8.81 -12.36 -3.70
CA SER A 160 -8.19 -13.17 -4.75
C SER A 160 -8.29 -12.49 -6.11
N ARG A 161 -9.44 -11.87 -6.42
CA ARG A 161 -9.72 -11.21 -7.69
C ARG A 161 -8.74 -10.05 -7.95
N ILE A 162 -8.48 -9.19 -6.95
CA ILE A 162 -7.56 -8.06 -7.16
C ILE A 162 -6.09 -8.51 -7.24
N VAL A 163 -5.69 -9.56 -6.52
CA VAL A 163 -4.33 -10.12 -6.66
C VAL A 163 -4.12 -10.63 -8.08
N VAL A 164 -5.09 -11.38 -8.63
CA VAL A 164 -5.03 -11.87 -10.01
C VAL A 164 -5.02 -10.71 -11.00
N ALA A 165 -5.88 -9.69 -10.81
CA ALA A 165 -5.94 -8.53 -11.70
C ALA A 165 -4.63 -7.71 -11.70
N ALA A 166 -4.05 -7.46 -10.53
CA ALA A 166 -2.76 -6.77 -10.41
C ALA A 166 -1.66 -7.53 -11.17
N ARG A 167 -1.55 -8.84 -10.94
CA ARG A 167 -0.53 -9.66 -11.60
C ARG A 167 -0.73 -9.78 -13.10
N ALA A 168 -1.98 -9.89 -13.57
CA ALA A 168 -2.33 -9.91 -14.98
C ALA A 168 -2.00 -8.58 -15.68
N ALA A 169 -2.09 -7.46 -14.97
CA ALA A 169 -1.69 -6.13 -15.45
C ALA A 169 -0.19 -5.86 -15.33
N GLY A 170 0.62 -6.78 -14.80
CA GLY A 170 2.05 -6.56 -14.55
C GLY A 170 2.37 -5.64 -13.36
N LEU A 171 1.37 -5.34 -12.53
CA LEU A 171 1.50 -4.48 -11.36
C LEU A 171 2.13 -5.23 -10.17
N PRO A 172 2.69 -4.51 -9.17
CA PRO A 172 3.07 -5.08 -7.89
C PRO A 172 1.90 -5.77 -7.19
N ASN A 173 2.21 -6.61 -6.20
CA ASN A 173 1.20 -7.20 -5.34
C ASN A 173 0.38 -6.11 -4.64
N PRO A 174 -0.96 -6.27 -4.54
CA PRO A 174 -1.82 -5.27 -3.90
C PRO A 174 -1.47 -5.05 -2.43
N VAL A 175 -1.70 -3.81 -1.96
CA VAL A 175 -1.58 -3.45 -0.54
C VAL A 175 -2.82 -3.91 0.21
N GLN A 176 -2.64 -4.50 1.40
CA GLN A 176 -3.75 -4.87 2.28
C GLN A 176 -4.48 -3.63 2.82
N SER A 177 -5.76 -3.78 3.07
CA SER A 177 -6.61 -2.77 3.71
C SER A 177 -6.17 -2.45 5.14
N VAL A 178 -6.68 -1.35 5.68
CA VAL A 178 -6.45 -0.95 7.07
C VAL A 178 -6.98 -1.98 8.07
N TRP A 179 -6.31 -2.07 9.23
CA TRP A 179 -6.80 -2.77 10.40
C TRP A 179 -7.39 -1.77 11.39
N THR A 180 -8.71 -1.77 11.52
CA THR A 180 -9.45 -0.75 12.28
C THR A 180 -9.36 -0.91 13.79
N ALA A 181 -9.12 -2.13 14.28
CA ALA A 181 -8.92 -2.39 15.71
C ALA A 181 -7.48 -1.99 16.12
N VAL A 182 -7.24 -0.68 16.27
CA VAL A 182 -5.90 -0.08 16.44
C VAL A 182 -5.08 -0.72 17.57
N ARG A 183 -5.75 -1.14 18.66
CA ARG A 183 -5.07 -1.72 19.84
C ARG A 183 -4.87 -3.25 19.74
N ASP A 184 -5.51 -3.91 18.79
CA ASP A 184 -5.39 -5.35 18.55
C ASP A 184 -4.23 -5.62 17.59
N LEU A 185 -3.01 -5.59 18.11
CA LEU A 185 -1.80 -5.83 17.34
C LEU A 185 -1.60 -7.31 16.99
N ASP A 186 -2.13 -8.23 17.81
CA ASP A 186 -2.09 -9.67 17.53
C ASP A 186 -3.02 -10.02 16.36
N GLY A 187 -4.24 -9.50 16.36
CA GLY A 187 -5.15 -9.63 15.22
C GLY A 187 -4.59 -9.00 13.94
N LEU A 188 -3.94 -7.83 14.05
CA LEU A 188 -3.23 -7.21 12.94
C LEU A 188 -2.16 -8.16 12.36
N ARG A 189 -1.34 -8.78 13.21
CA ARG A 189 -0.30 -9.75 12.81
C ARG A 189 -0.92 -10.91 12.03
N VAL A 190 -1.87 -11.60 12.63
CA VAL A 190 -2.54 -12.75 12.02
C VAL A 190 -3.16 -12.39 10.67
N SER A 191 -3.86 -11.24 10.61
CA SER A 191 -4.47 -10.74 9.38
C SER A 191 -3.42 -10.39 8.31
N THR A 192 -2.29 -9.78 8.70
CA THR A 192 -1.23 -9.38 7.77
C THR A 192 -0.53 -10.61 7.18
N GLU A 193 -0.24 -11.61 8.00
CA GLU A 193 0.31 -12.89 7.57
C GLU A 193 -0.64 -13.64 6.61
N ALA A 194 -1.93 -13.67 6.93
CA ALA A 194 -2.93 -14.29 6.06
C ALA A 194 -2.99 -13.60 4.68
N GLY A 195 -2.96 -12.26 4.65
CA GLY A 195 -2.92 -11.51 3.41
C GLY A 195 -1.62 -11.75 2.63
N ARG A 196 -0.46 -11.80 3.29
CA ARG A 196 0.82 -12.14 2.62
C ARG A 196 0.74 -13.51 1.95
N ARG A 197 0.18 -14.52 2.63
CA ARG A 197 -0.05 -15.85 2.05
C ARG A 197 -1.04 -15.84 0.88
N ALA A 198 -1.98 -14.90 0.87
CA ALA A 198 -2.95 -14.73 -0.21
C ALA A 198 -2.42 -13.92 -1.41
N GLY A 199 -1.19 -13.43 -1.37
CA GLY A 199 -0.56 -12.70 -2.48
C GLY A 199 -0.61 -11.18 -2.36
N PHE A 200 -0.93 -10.64 -1.18
CA PHE A 200 -0.76 -9.21 -0.90
C PHE A 200 0.68 -8.92 -0.46
N PHE A 201 1.09 -7.65 -0.61
CA PHE A 201 2.34 -7.19 -0.02
C PHE A 201 2.20 -5.78 0.56
N GLY A 202 2.66 -5.62 1.80
CA GLY A 202 2.47 -4.39 2.57
C GLY A 202 1.05 -4.22 3.07
N ARG A 203 0.85 -3.20 3.90
CA ARG A 203 -0.44 -2.90 4.50
C ARG A 203 -0.64 -1.41 4.70
N SER A 204 -1.86 -0.94 4.46
CA SER A 204 -2.33 0.37 4.90
C SER A 204 -2.53 0.36 6.41
N VAL A 205 -2.01 1.37 7.10
CA VAL A 205 -2.10 1.53 8.55
C VAL A 205 -2.65 2.91 8.91
N ILE A 206 -3.34 3.00 10.03
CA ILE A 206 -3.99 4.24 10.51
C ILE A 206 -3.42 4.71 11.85
N HIS A 207 -2.43 4.01 12.38
CA HIS A 207 -1.75 4.38 13.62
C HIS A 207 -0.28 3.95 13.59
N PRO A 208 0.66 4.77 14.10
CA PRO A 208 2.10 4.44 14.09
C PRO A 208 2.45 3.12 14.81
N ALA A 209 1.72 2.75 15.88
CA ALA A 209 1.95 1.51 16.59
C ALA A 209 1.74 0.23 15.74
N GLN A 210 1.05 0.33 14.61
CA GLN A 210 0.83 -0.79 13.69
C GLN A 210 2.06 -1.05 12.79
N ILE A 211 2.91 -0.05 12.58
CA ILE A 211 4.04 -0.11 11.64
C ILE A 211 5.04 -1.22 11.98
N PRO A 212 5.53 -1.36 13.23
CA PRO A 212 6.49 -2.40 13.56
C PRO A 212 5.97 -3.81 13.25
N VAL A 213 4.69 -4.08 13.54
CA VAL A 213 4.06 -5.38 13.25
C VAL A 213 4.03 -5.66 11.75
N VAL A 214 3.64 -4.68 10.95
CA VAL A 214 3.61 -4.80 9.48
C VAL A 214 5.01 -5.03 8.93
N HIS A 215 6.00 -4.27 9.42
CA HIS A 215 7.39 -4.40 8.98
C HIS A 215 7.95 -5.79 9.30
N GLU A 216 7.69 -6.31 10.50
CA GLU A 216 8.12 -7.65 10.91
C GLU A 216 7.49 -8.74 10.03
N VAL A 217 6.18 -8.71 9.82
CA VAL A 217 5.48 -9.69 8.99
C VAL A 217 5.91 -9.61 7.52
N CYS A 218 6.20 -8.41 7.01
CA CYS A 218 6.65 -8.23 5.61
C CYS A 218 8.14 -8.54 5.40
N ALA A 219 8.93 -8.63 6.47
CA ALA A 219 10.32 -9.04 6.35
C ALA A 219 10.41 -10.48 5.82
N PRO A 220 11.36 -10.78 4.92
CA PRO A 220 11.61 -12.16 4.50
C PRO A 220 12.17 -12.98 5.68
N ASP A 221 11.70 -14.20 5.79
CA ASP A 221 12.26 -15.15 6.75
C ASP A 221 13.75 -15.41 6.41
N PRO A 222 14.67 -15.38 7.41
CA PRO A 222 16.07 -15.72 7.18
C PRO A 222 16.27 -17.09 6.53
N ALA A 223 15.44 -18.09 6.87
CA ALA A 223 15.48 -19.41 6.27
C ALA A 223 15.02 -19.38 4.79
N GLU A 224 13.96 -18.61 4.47
CA GLU A 224 13.56 -18.41 3.06
C GLU A 224 14.65 -17.68 2.27
N THR A 225 15.32 -16.70 2.89
CA THR A 225 16.42 -15.97 2.25
C THR A 225 17.63 -16.86 1.96
N ALA A 226 18.01 -17.73 2.92
CA ALA A 226 19.08 -18.69 2.75
C ALA A 226 18.76 -19.71 1.65
N TRP A 227 17.57 -20.28 1.68
CA TRP A 227 17.06 -21.17 0.63
C TRP A 227 17.11 -20.51 -0.76
N ALA A 228 16.65 -19.26 -0.87
CA ALA A 228 16.64 -18.56 -2.14
C ALA A 228 18.06 -18.31 -2.69
N ARG A 229 19.03 -17.98 -1.83
CA ARG A 229 20.45 -17.81 -2.22
C ARG A 229 21.05 -19.12 -2.71
N GLU A 230 20.83 -20.21 -1.99
CA GLU A 230 21.32 -21.55 -2.36
C GLU A 230 20.74 -21.99 -3.71
N LEU A 231 19.44 -21.87 -3.89
CA LEU A 231 18.75 -22.25 -5.13
C LEU A 231 19.26 -21.46 -6.34
N LEU A 232 19.41 -20.14 -6.21
CA LEU A 232 19.92 -19.31 -7.31
C LEU A 232 21.42 -19.55 -7.59
N GLY A 233 22.23 -19.80 -6.56
CA GLY A 233 23.63 -20.21 -6.71
C GLY A 233 23.78 -21.53 -7.46
N ARG A 234 22.90 -22.50 -7.20
CA ARG A 234 22.85 -23.76 -7.96
C ARG A 234 22.46 -23.54 -9.42
N LEU A 235 21.44 -22.72 -9.67
CA LEU A 235 21.02 -22.37 -11.03
C LEU A 235 22.19 -21.77 -11.86
N GLU A 236 22.93 -20.85 -11.24
CA GLU A 236 24.08 -20.19 -11.90
C GLU A 236 25.22 -21.18 -12.20
N SER A 237 25.46 -22.14 -11.30
CA SER A 237 26.56 -23.11 -11.43
C SER A 237 26.25 -24.28 -12.38
N SER A 238 24.99 -24.77 -12.38
CA SER A 238 24.59 -25.95 -13.19
C SER A 238 24.07 -25.57 -14.56
N GLY A 239 23.42 -24.38 -14.71
CA GLY A 239 22.72 -23.99 -15.93
C GLY A 239 21.49 -24.84 -16.25
N GLU A 240 21.03 -25.70 -15.31
CA GLU A 240 19.87 -26.57 -15.50
C GLU A 240 18.58 -25.75 -15.47
N ALA A 241 17.68 -25.96 -16.44
CA ALA A 241 16.38 -25.28 -16.48
C ALA A 241 15.37 -25.82 -15.45
N ALA A 242 15.54 -27.08 -15.03
CA ALA A 242 14.73 -27.73 -14.02
C ALA A 242 15.50 -28.92 -13.38
N TRP A 243 15.32 -29.15 -12.06
CA TRP A 243 15.96 -30.24 -11.33
C TRP A 243 15.14 -30.68 -10.11
N ILE A 244 15.56 -31.76 -9.49
CA ILE A 244 15.09 -32.13 -8.16
C ILE A 244 16.10 -31.62 -7.13
N ASP A 245 15.63 -30.88 -6.12
CA ASP A 245 16.51 -30.41 -5.04
C ASP A 245 16.83 -31.54 -4.02
N ASP A 246 17.67 -31.22 -3.03
CA ASP A 246 18.11 -32.19 -2.02
C ASP A 246 16.98 -32.60 -1.05
N HIS A 247 15.84 -31.90 -1.08
CA HIS A 247 14.63 -32.21 -0.34
C HIS A 247 13.60 -33.00 -1.18
N GLY A 248 13.94 -33.37 -2.42
CA GLY A 248 13.07 -34.11 -3.32
C GLY A 248 12.00 -33.24 -3.98
N GLN A 249 12.13 -31.91 -3.95
CA GLN A 249 11.20 -30.98 -4.61
C GLN A 249 11.64 -30.67 -6.04
N PHE A 250 10.66 -30.65 -6.94
CA PHE A 250 10.89 -30.22 -8.31
C PHE A 250 11.04 -28.71 -8.38
N VAL A 251 12.16 -28.24 -8.89
CA VAL A 251 12.49 -26.84 -9.10
C VAL A 251 12.39 -26.53 -10.58
N ASP A 252 11.61 -25.51 -10.90
CA ASP A 252 11.38 -24.99 -12.25
C ASP A 252 11.45 -23.44 -12.27
N ALA A 253 11.12 -22.86 -13.40
CA ALA A 253 11.10 -21.40 -13.56
C ALA A 253 10.20 -20.66 -12.56
N ALA A 254 9.11 -21.29 -12.09
CA ALA A 254 8.20 -20.67 -11.11
C ALA A 254 8.86 -20.60 -9.73
N ILE A 255 9.55 -21.65 -9.32
CA ILE A 255 10.29 -21.69 -8.06
C ILE A 255 11.48 -20.71 -8.09
N VAL A 256 12.19 -20.63 -9.22
CA VAL A 256 13.26 -19.65 -9.45
C VAL A 256 12.73 -18.22 -9.36
N ALA A 257 11.56 -17.93 -9.93
CA ALA A 257 10.94 -16.62 -9.83
C ALA A 257 10.58 -16.26 -8.38
N ARG A 258 10.09 -17.24 -7.59
CA ARG A 258 9.85 -17.06 -6.14
C ARG A 258 11.15 -16.74 -5.40
N ALA A 259 12.23 -17.47 -5.65
CA ALA A 259 13.51 -17.25 -5.00
C ALA A 259 14.06 -15.83 -5.29
N ARG A 260 14.00 -15.38 -6.54
CA ARG A 260 14.37 -14.02 -6.92
C ARG A 260 13.54 -12.96 -6.19
N TRP A 261 12.24 -13.19 -6.03
CA TRP A 261 11.36 -12.29 -5.28
C TRP A 261 11.76 -12.20 -3.80
N VAL A 262 12.05 -13.35 -3.15
CA VAL A 262 12.50 -13.38 -1.74
C VAL A 262 13.79 -12.58 -1.56
N LEU A 263 14.78 -12.72 -2.46
CA LEU A 263 16.01 -11.96 -2.36
C LEU A 263 15.81 -10.47 -2.62
N ALA A 264 14.98 -10.09 -3.57
CA ALA A 264 14.66 -8.69 -3.82
C ALA A 264 14.02 -8.01 -2.60
N LEU A 265 13.19 -8.75 -1.83
CA LEU A 265 12.64 -8.26 -0.56
C LEU A 265 13.72 -8.09 0.51
N ALA A 266 14.64 -9.05 0.65
CA ALA A 266 15.72 -9.00 1.63
C ALA A 266 16.64 -7.79 1.39
N GLU A 267 17.07 -7.58 0.16
CA GLU A 267 17.93 -6.45 -0.23
C GLU A 267 17.26 -5.09 -0.02
N SER A 268 15.94 -5.01 -0.24
CA SER A 268 15.18 -3.78 -0.01
C SER A 268 15.05 -3.46 1.48
N GLY A 269 14.94 -4.48 2.35
CA GLY A 269 14.90 -4.34 3.80
C GLY A 269 16.24 -3.87 4.38
N GLU A 270 17.35 -4.38 3.87
CA GLU A 270 18.70 -3.98 4.31
C GLU A 270 19.02 -2.51 4.01
N LYS A 271 18.57 -1.97 2.88
CA LYS A 271 18.73 -0.56 2.52
C LYS A 271 17.97 0.39 3.46
N HIS A 272 16.83 -0.03 4.00
CA HIS A 272 16.04 0.77 4.94
C HIS A 272 16.64 0.80 6.36
N VAL A 273 17.36 -0.25 6.74
CA VAL A 273 18.05 -0.35 8.05
C VAL A 273 19.39 0.41 8.03
N ALA A 274 20.01 0.55 6.86
CA ALA A 274 21.31 1.18 6.68
C ALA A 274 21.27 2.73 6.58
N ASP A 275 20.07 3.33 6.48
CA ASP A 275 19.91 4.79 6.47
C ASP A 275 19.79 5.32 7.91
N PRO A 276 20.86 5.97 8.47
CA PRO A 276 20.87 6.45 9.86
C PRO A 276 19.86 7.57 10.14
N ALA A 277 19.22 8.15 9.12
CA ALA A 277 18.18 9.15 9.30
C ALA A 277 16.87 8.57 9.91
N ASN A 278 16.73 7.26 9.96
CA ASN A 278 15.50 6.58 10.43
C ASN A 278 15.61 6.02 11.87
N SER A 279 16.69 6.31 12.61
CA SER A 279 16.86 5.93 14.02
C SER A 279 16.41 7.07 14.96
N GLY A 280 15.11 7.38 14.95
CA GLY A 280 14.50 8.25 15.97
C GLY A 280 14.48 7.55 17.34
N PRO A 281 14.59 8.30 18.46
CA PRO A 281 14.58 7.74 19.81
C PRO A 281 13.24 7.05 20.10
N ALA A 282 13.31 5.93 20.84
CA ALA A 282 12.14 5.20 21.29
C ALA A 282 11.18 6.15 22.06
N PRO A 283 9.85 6.04 21.90
CA PRO A 283 8.91 6.88 22.63
C PRO A 283 9.01 6.57 24.13
N GLU A 284 9.33 7.59 24.94
CA GLU A 284 9.17 7.53 26.39
C GLU A 284 7.69 7.34 26.73
N ASN A 285 7.42 6.30 27.51
CA ASN A 285 6.10 6.01 28.06
C ASN A 285 5.76 7.07 29.14
N ASP A 286 5.06 8.12 28.77
CA ASP A 286 4.45 9.01 29.75
C ASP A 286 2.99 8.59 29.96
N VAL A 287 2.81 7.69 30.92
CA VAL A 287 1.50 7.30 31.45
C VAL A 287 1.16 8.28 32.58
N THR A 288 0.57 9.40 32.26
CA THR A 288 -0.09 10.23 33.26
C THR A 288 -1.57 9.87 33.30
N VAL A 289 -1.92 9.03 34.25
CA VAL A 289 -3.31 8.77 34.67
C VAL A 289 -3.80 10.02 35.40
N ALA A 290 -4.74 10.74 34.81
CA ALA A 290 -5.52 11.75 35.51
C ALA A 290 -6.80 11.09 36.05
N THR A 291 -6.94 11.11 37.36
CA THR A 291 -8.11 10.80 38.18
C THR A 291 -9.31 11.69 37.86
#